data_afc955de0e8f997afee234ab82172eb7
#
_entry.id   afc955de0e8f997afee234ab82172eb7
#
_cell.length_a   1.000
_cell.length_b   1.000
_cell.length_c   1.000
_cell.angle_alpha   90.00
_cell.angle_beta   90.00
_cell.angle_gamma   90.00
#
_symmetry.space_group_name_H-M   'P 1'
#
loop_
_entity.id
_entity.type
_entity.pdbx_description
1 polymer ?
#
loop_
_entity_poly.entity_id
_entity_poly.type
_entity_poly.pdbx_seq_one_letter_code
_entity_poly.pdbx_strand_id
1 'polypeptide(L)'
;VLREALTTKDKGPKVIVAQSECMLNKQRRIKPLMRKLAREGYRVVRERFGVDSDVCTGDHSCIRLSGCPSLSVRDNPDPLRRDPVAHVTDSCVGCGLCGEVALAAVLCPSFYRASIISNPTIWDRFKSVISNALIGFLQKQNERRLTKLQTGKK
;
A
#
# COMPACT_ATOMS: atom_id res chain seq x y z
N VAL A 1 6.24 -15.37 -23.48
CA VAL A 1 7.71 -15.15 -23.66
C VAL A 1 8.51 -16.33 -23.12
N LEU A 2 8.50 -16.62 -21.78
CA LEU A 2 9.32 -17.69 -21.20
C LEU A 2 8.93 -19.07 -21.74
N ARG A 3 7.64 -19.37 -21.81
CA ARG A 3 7.12 -20.59 -22.40
C ARG A 3 7.46 -20.70 -23.90
N GLU A 4 7.32 -19.63 -24.65
CA GLU A 4 7.72 -19.57 -26.07
C GLU A 4 9.21 -19.82 -26.23
N ALA A 5 10.08 -19.19 -25.44
CA ALA A 5 11.51 -19.42 -25.48
C ALA A 5 11.89 -20.88 -25.21
N LEU A 6 11.15 -21.53 -24.30
CA LEU A 6 11.39 -22.95 -23.96
C LEU A 6 10.86 -23.93 -25.01
N THR A 7 9.77 -23.57 -25.73
CA THR A 7 9.07 -24.47 -26.65
C THR A 7 9.42 -24.22 -28.12
N THR A 8 10.18 -23.15 -28.44
CA THR A 8 10.57 -22.85 -29.81
C THR A 8 11.46 -23.96 -30.39
N LYS A 9 11.25 -24.26 -31.67
CA LYS A 9 11.97 -25.34 -32.39
C LYS A 9 13.39 -24.94 -32.82
N ASP A 10 13.75 -23.67 -32.69
CA ASP A 10 15.06 -23.17 -33.07
C ASP A 10 16.16 -23.80 -32.22
N LYS A 11 17.18 -24.31 -32.87
CA LYS A 11 18.36 -24.88 -32.21
C LYS A 11 19.39 -23.79 -32.01
N GLY A 12 19.70 -23.46 -30.74
CA GLY A 12 20.70 -22.46 -30.39
C GLY A 12 20.45 -21.83 -29.03
N PRO A 13 21.38 -21.01 -28.55
CA PRO A 13 21.20 -20.27 -27.29
C PRO A 13 20.05 -19.30 -27.44
N LYS A 14 19.17 -19.27 -26.43
CA LYS A 14 18.01 -18.38 -26.37
C LYS A 14 18.26 -17.31 -25.33
N VAL A 15 18.15 -16.06 -25.77
CA VAL A 15 18.34 -14.90 -24.89
C VAL A 15 17.02 -14.18 -24.70
N ILE A 16 16.60 -14.01 -23.46
CA ILE A 16 15.43 -13.23 -23.11
C ILE A 16 15.93 -11.90 -22.52
N VAL A 17 15.62 -10.80 -23.17
CA VAL A 17 15.95 -9.46 -22.69
C VAL A 17 14.74 -8.89 -21.96
N ALA A 18 14.83 -8.74 -20.64
CA ALA A 18 13.84 -8.05 -19.82
C ALA A 18 14.25 -6.57 -19.69
N GLN A 19 13.47 -5.69 -20.32
CA GLN A 19 13.73 -4.25 -20.28
C GLN A 19 12.57 -3.53 -19.58
N SER A 20 12.87 -2.76 -18.57
CA SER A 20 11.90 -1.92 -17.88
C SER A 20 12.51 -0.58 -17.47
N GLU A 21 11.67 0.44 -17.29
CA GLU A 21 12.13 1.73 -16.76
C GLU A 21 12.58 1.54 -15.30
N CYS A 22 13.77 2.07 -14.97
CA CYS A 22 14.23 2.08 -13.58
C CYS A 22 13.23 2.88 -12.72
N MET A 23 12.70 2.25 -11.67
CA MET A 23 11.69 2.86 -10.80
C MET A 23 12.19 4.13 -10.12
N LEU A 24 13.46 4.19 -9.76
CA LEU A 24 14.08 5.38 -9.18
C LEU A 24 14.11 6.54 -10.17
N ASN A 25 14.44 6.28 -11.44
CA ASN A 25 14.43 7.29 -12.49
C ASN A 25 13.01 7.80 -12.76
N LYS A 26 12.06 6.89 -12.86
CA LYS A 26 10.63 7.23 -12.97
C LYS A 26 10.18 8.17 -11.85
N GLN A 27 10.58 7.88 -10.62
CA GLN A 27 10.26 8.73 -9.46
C GLN A 27 10.88 10.12 -9.53
N ARG A 28 12.15 10.20 -9.92
CA ARG A 28 12.84 11.49 -10.07
C ARG A 28 12.13 12.39 -11.08
N ARG A 29 11.54 11.81 -12.10
CA ARG A 29 10.77 12.51 -13.14
C ARG A 29 9.35 12.85 -12.67
N ILE A 30 8.63 11.90 -12.08
CA ILE A 30 7.19 12.05 -11.78
C ILE A 30 6.95 12.88 -10.51
N LYS A 31 7.75 12.70 -9.45
CA LYS A 31 7.54 13.44 -8.19
C LYS A 31 7.55 14.96 -8.33
N PRO A 32 8.53 15.59 -9.02
CA PRO A 32 8.52 17.04 -9.22
C PRO A 32 7.30 17.50 -10.01
N LEU A 33 6.93 16.75 -11.07
CA LEU A 33 5.77 17.08 -11.90
C LEU A 33 4.48 17.06 -11.07
N MET A 34 4.25 16.02 -10.30
CA MET A 34 3.07 15.91 -9.43
C MET A 34 3.02 17.01 -8.37
N ARG A 35 4.19 17.38 -7.81
CA ARG A 35 4.28 18.50 -6.87
C ARG A 35 3.95 19.84 -7.53
N LYS A 36 4.44 20.05 -8.75
CA LYS A 36 4.17 21.26 -9.53
C LYS A 36 2.67 21.38 -9.80
N LEU A 37 2.06 20.33 -10.36
CA LEU A 37 0.62 20.29 -10.64
C LEU A 37 -0.22 20.54 -9.38
N ALA A 38 0.17 19.94 -8.25
CA ALA A 38 -0.55 20.15 -7.00
C ALA A 38 -0.44 21.60 -6.50
N ARG A 39 0.69 22.28 -6.70
CA ARG A 39 0.85 23.70 -6.35
C ARG A 39 0.05 24.63 -7.28
N GLU A 40 -0.08 24.26 -8.53
CA GLU A 40 -0.87 24.98 -9.52
C GLU A 40 -2.41 24.78 -9.33
N GLY A 41 -2.81 24.01 -8.34
CA GLY A 41 -4.23 23.78 -8.01
C GLY A 41 -4.88 22.62 -8.75
N TYR A 42 -4.14 21.91 -9.60
CA TYR A 42 -4.68 20.73 -10.29
C TYR A 42 -4.94 19.58 -9.32
N ARG A 43 -5.98 18.82 -9.60
CA ARG A 43 -6.29 17.59 -8.84
C ARG A 43 -5.24 16.53 -9.12
N VAL A 44 -4.50 16.14 -8.08
CA VAL A 44 -3.48 15.10 -8.16
C VAL A 44 -3.82 13.97 -7.21
N VAL A 45 -3.88 12.75 -7.73
CA VAL A 45 -4.09 11.53 -6.93
C VAL A 45 -2.79 10.76 -6.87
N ARG A 46 -2.34 10.45 -5.66
CA ARG A 46 -1.16 9.61 -5.41
C ARG A 46 -1.53 8.42 -4.56
N GLU A 47 -1.14 7.26 -5.02
CA GLU A 47 -1.30 6.04 -4.24
C GLU A 47 -0.11 5.84 -3.31
N ARG A 48 -0.38 5.38 -2.11
CA ARG A 48 0.61 4.94 -1.14
C ARG A 48 0.16 3.66 -0.48
N PHE A 49 1.14 2.88 -0.08
CA PHE A 49 0.92 1.70 0.74
C PHE A 49 1.31 2.02 2.18
N GLY A 50 0.67 1.36 3.11
CA GLY A 50 0.97 1.44 4.52
C GLY A 50 0.78 0.10 5.21
N VAL A 51 1.26 0.01 6.43
CA VAL A 51 1.11 -1.17 7.29
C VAL A 51 0.48 -0.72 8.59
N ASP A 52 -0.60 -1.40 8.97
CA ASP A 52 -1.25 -1.23 10.26
C ASP A 52 -0.41 -1.98 11.31
N SER A 53 0.13 -1.22 12.26
CA SER A 53 0.98 -1.77 13.31
C SER A 53 0.22 -2.68 14.27
N ASP A 54 -1.07 -2.44 14.49
CA ASP A 54 -1.86 -3.20 15.46
C ASP A 54 -2.16 -4.60 14.94
N VAL A 55 -2.25 -4.76 13.62
CA VAL A 55 -2.53 -6.02 12.95
C VAL A 55 -1.26 -6.74 12.47
N CYS A 56 -0.13 -6.02 12.37
CA CYS A 56 1.12 -6.58 11.87
C CYS A 56 1.63 -7.71 12.78
N THR A 57 1.91 -8.88 12.20
CA THR A 57 2.41 -10.06 12.92
C THR A 57 3.91 -10.04 13.18
N GLY A 58 4.66 -9.14 12.53
CA GLY A 58 6.11 -9.02 12.71
C GLY A 58 6.95 -10.08 11.98
N ASP A 59 6.36 -10.88 11.07
CA ASP A 59 7.10 -11.88 10.30
C ASP A 59 8.00 -11.31 9.20
N HIS A 60 7.75 -10.05 8.81
CA HIS A 60 8.51 -9.28 7.81
C HIS A 60 8.62 -9.91 6.41
N SER A 61 7.74 -10.83 6.06
CA SER A 61 7.69 -11.44 4.72
C SER A 61 7.53 -10.38 3.62
N CYS A 62 6.78 -9.33 3.89
CA CYS A 62 6.61 -8.19 2.97
C CYS A 62 7.93 -7.50 2.62
N ILE A 63 8.86 -7.40 3.56
CA ILE A 63 10.19 -6.80 3.35
C ILE A 63 11.10 -7.77 2.60
N ARG A 64 11.17 -9.01 3.07
CA ARG A 64 12.06 -10.04 2.49
C ARG A 64 11.73 -10.37 1.04
N LEU A 65 10.45 -10.44 0.71
CA LEU A 65 10.02 -10.84 -0.64
C LEU A 65 9.99 -9.67 -1.62
N SER A 66 9.65 -8.46 -1.18
CA SER A 66 9.55 -7.31 -2.08
C SER A 66 10.88 -6.63 -2.35
N GLY A 67 11.83 -6.70 -1.43
CA GLY A 67 13.09 -5.93 -1.52
C GLY A 67 12.86 -4.41 -1.65
N CYS A 68 11.72 -3.91 -1.22
CA CYS A 68 11.34 -2.52 -1.38
C CYS A 68 12.15 -1.60 -0.44
N PRO A 69 12.89 -0.60 -0.95
CA PRO A 69 13.69 0.29 -0.11
C PRO A 69 12.85 1.22 0.79
N SER A 70 11.54 1.33 0.52
CA SER A 70 10.62 2.11 1.34
C SER A 70 9.97 1.30 2.47
N LEU A 71 10.16 -0.01 2.49
CA LEU A 71 9.75 -0.87 3.59
C LEU A 71 10.90 -1.01 4.57
N SER A 72 10.64 -0.70 5.82
CA SER A 72 11.59 -0.77 6.92
C SER A 72 10.95 -1.45 8.13
N VAL A 73 11.75 -1.72 9.12
CA VAL A 73 11.32 -2.24 10.41
C VAL A 73 11.30 -1.10 11.42
N ARG A 74 10.29 -1.05 12.25
CA ARG A 74 10.15 -0.09 13.35
C ARG A 74 9.72 -0.82 14.62
N ASP A 75 10.11 -0.28 15.78
CA ASP A 75 9.64 -0.79 17.06
C ASP A 75 8.12 -0.73 17.13
N ASN A 76 7.54 -1.73 17.79
CA ASN A 76 6.10 -1.80 17.94
C ASN A 76 5.61 -0.63 18.80
N PRO A 77 4.61 0.15 18.36
CA PRO A 77 4.05 1.22 19.17
C PRO A 77 3.30 0.70 20.41
N ASP A 78 2.85 -0.56 20.41
CA ASP A 78 2.26 -1.20 21.58
C ASP A 78 3.37 -1.66 22.54
N PRO A 79 3.46 -1.11 23.76
CA PRO A 79 4.50 -1.47 24.72
C PRO A 79 4.39 -2.91 25.24
N LEU A 80 3.25 -3.57 25.05
CA LEU A 80 3.04 -4.97 25.45
C LEU A 80 3.55 -5.95 24.40
N ARG A 81 3.83 -5.48 23.17
CA ARG A 81 4.34 -6.31 22.07
C ARG A 81 5.81 -5.97 21.80
N ARG A 82 6.65 -6.99 21.84
CA ARG A 82 8.11 -6.86 21.60
C ARG A 82 8.51 -7.03 20.14
N ASP A 83 7.63 -7.66 19.33
CA ASP A 83 7.94 -7.94 17.93
C ASP A 83 7.90 -6.63 17.12
N PRO A 84 8.98 -6.27 16.42
CA PRO A 84 9.00 -5.08 15.61
C PRO A 84 8.01 -5.20 14.46
N VAL A 85 7.49 -4.08 13.99
CA VAL A 85 6.48 -4.03 12.93
C VAL A 85 7.06 -3.49 11.63
N ALA A 86 6.51 -3.95 10.51
CA ALA A 86 6.85 -3.38 9.21
C ALA A 86 6.29 -1.94 9.12
N HIS A 87 7.06 -1.05 8.52
CA HIS A 87 6.70 0.33 8.34
C HIS A 87 7.02 0.79 6.92
N VAL A 88 6.13 1.56 6.32
CA VAL A 88 6.34 2.18 5.00
C VAL A 88 6.78 3.61 5.19
N THR A 89 8.00 3.93 4.76
CA THR A 89 8.56 5.28 4.87
C THR A 89 7.92 6.25 3.86
N ASP A 90 8.11 7.56 4.07
CA ASP A 90 7.63 8.60 3.16
C ASP A 90 8.25 8.55 1.75
N SER A 91 9.29 7.77 1.55
CA SER A 91 9.89 7.51 0.25
C SER A 91 9.01 6.64 -0.66
N CYS A 92 7.96 6.01 -0.13
CA CYS A 92 7.01 5.21 -0.91
C CYS A 92 6.44 6.02 -2.09
N VAL A 93 6.39 5.39 -3.24
CA VAL A 93 5.94 5.99 -4.51
C VAL A 93 4.68 5.36 -5.07
N GLY A 94 4.12 4.40 -4.33
CA GLY A 94 2.91 3.73 -4.75
C GLY A 94 3.07 2.87 -6.01
N CYS A 95 4.25 2.29 -6.24
CA CYS A 95 4.48 1.50 -7.45
C CYS A 95 3.73 0.16 -7.49
N GLY A 96 3.18 -0.30 -6.35
CA GLY A 96 2.44 -1.55 -6.27
C GLY A 96 3.30 -2.82 -6.14
N LEU A 97 4.62 -2.72 -6.28
CA LEU A 97 5.52 -3.88 -6.31
C LEU A 97 5.39 -4.77 -5.06
N CYS A 98 5.21 -4.16 -3.89
CA CYS A 98 4.99 -4.89 -2.65
C CYS A 98 3.69 -5.73 -2.66
N GLY A 99 2.67 -5.28 -3.41
CA GLY A 99 1.44 -6.05 -3.62
C GLY A 99 1.57 -7.12 -4.69
N GLU A 100 2.22 -6.80 -5.80
CA GLU A 100 2.31 -7.70 -6.96
C GLU A 100 3.34 -8.82 -6.77
N VAL A 101 4.56 -8.47 -6.32
CA VAL A 101 5.66 -9.43 -6.21
C VAL A 101 5.62 -10.20 -4.90
N ALA A 102 5.41 -9.52 -3.80
CA ALA A 102 5.37 -10.15 -2.48
C ALA A 102 3.98 -10.66 -2.11
N LEU A 103 2.96 -10.40 -2.94
CA LEU A 103 1.55 -10.63 -2.60
C LEU A 103 1.16 -10.06 -1.22
N ALA A 104 1.98 -9.19 -0.66
CA ALA A 104 1.80 -8.67 0.69
C ALA A 104 0.50 -7.90 0.84
N ALA A 105 0.13 -7.09 -0.16
CA ALA A 105 -1.12 -6.33 -0.14
C ALA A 105 -2.38 -7.21 -0.29
N VAL A 106 -2.22 -8.47 -0.71
CA VAL A 106 -3.33 -9.42 -0.90
C VAL A 106 -3.42 -10.39 0.27
N LEU A 107 -2.27 -10.88 0.76
CA LEU A 107 -2.21 -11.94 1.78
C LEU A 107 -2.07 -11.40 3.20
N CYS A 108 -1.49 -10.23 3.37
CA CYS A 108 -1.26 -9.64 4.68
C CYS A 108 -2.40 -8.69 5.08
N PRO A 109 -3.18 -8.99 6.12
CA PRO A 109 -4.32 -8.18 6.53
C PRO A 109 -3.89 -6.80 7.07
N SER A 110 -2.63 -6.65 7.48
CA SER A 110 -2.10 -5.36 7.95
C SER A 110 -1.69 -4.42 6.82
N PHE A 111 -1.59 -4.92 5.59
CA PHE A 111 -1.16 -4.11 4.46
C PHE A 111 -2.35 -3.38 3.83
N TYR A 112 -2.27 -2.07 3.69
CA TYR A 112 -3.34 -1.29 3.08
C TYR A 112 -2.82 -0.35 2.00
N ARG A 113 -3.70 0.01 1.08
CA ARG A 113 -3.48 1.00 0.03
C ARG A 113 -4.32 2.24 0.31
N ALA A 114 -3.68 3.39 0.28
CA ALA A 114 -4.32 4.68 0.46
C ALA A 114 -4.14 5.57 -0.77
N SER A 115 -5.19 6.27 -1.17
CA SER A 115 -5.16 7.28 -2.23
C SER A 115 -5.15 8.67 -1.60
N ILE A 116 -4.04 9.40 -1.76
CA ILE A 116 -3.90 10.76 -1.27
C ILE A 116 -4.30 11.71 -2.40
N ILE A 117 -5.37 12.46 -2.19
CA ILE A 117 -5.89 13.42 -3.16
C ILE A 117 -5.45 14.82 -2.75
N SER A 118 -4.65 15.47 -3.58
CA SER A 118 -4.34 16.90 -3.46
C SER A 118 -5.32 17.70 -4.33
N ASN A 119 -5.79 18.84 -3.82
CA ASN A 119 -6.79 19.69 -4.46
C ASN A 119 -8.07 18.92 -4.82
N PRO A 120 -8.80 18.40 -3.82
CA PRO A 120 -10.01 17.61 -4.06
C PRO A 120 -11.09 18.45 -4.72
N THR A 121 -11.75 17.89 -5.73
CA THR A 121 -12.92 18.46 -6.37
C THR A 121 -14.13 18.44 -5.42
N ILE A 122 -15.16 19.24 -5.72
CA ILE A 122 -16.42 19.25 -4.94
C ILE A 122 -17.00 17.83 -4.81
N TRP A 123 -16.92 17.04 -5.88
CA TRP A 123 -17.35 15.63 -5.89
C TRP A 123 -16.52 14.73 -4.96
N ASP A 124 -15.21 14.96 -4.87
CA ASP A 124 -14.36 14.20 -3.95
C ASP A 124 -14.73 14.51 -2.51
N ARG A 125 -15.00 15.79 -2.19
CA ARG A 125 -15.44 16.23 -0.87
C ARG A 125 -16.80 15.63 -0.50
N PHE A 126 -17.75 15.66 -1.44
CA PHE A 126 -19.06 15.05 -1.23
C PHE A 126 -18.98 13.55 -0.98
N LYS A 127 -18.23 12.83 -1.81
CA LYS A 127 -17.98 11.40 -1.61
C LYS A 127 -17.32 11.11 -0.25
N SER A 128 -16.35 11.92 0.15
CA SER A 128 -15.66 11.73 1.44
C SER A 128 -16.61 11.96 2.63
N VAL A 129 -17.48 12.95 2.56
CA VAL A 129 -18.49 13.21 3.61
C VAL A 129 -19.44 12.04 3.75
N ILE A 130 -19.99 11.55 2.62
CA ILE A 130 -20.90 10.39 2.64
C ILE A 130 -20.18 9.14 3.16
N SER A 131 -18.98 8.86 2.65
CA SER A 131 -18.19 7.71 3.06
C SER A 131 -17.85 7.76 4.56
N ASN A 132 -17.41 8.91 5.05
CA ASN A 132 -17.08 9.09 6.46
C ASN A 132 -18.32 8.97 7.36
N ALA A 133 -19.47 9.49 6.93
CA ALA A 133 -20.71 9.34 7.67
C ALA A 133 -21.14 7.86 7.75
N LEU A 134 -21.04 7.13 6.64
CA LEU A 134 -21.37 5.71 6.59
C LEU A 134 -20.41 4.87 7.45
N ILE A 135 -19.11 5.12 7.32
CA ILE A 135 -18.08 4.44 8.13
C ILE A 135 -18.28 4.74 9.60
N GLY A 136 -18.50 6.00 9.98
CA GLY A 136 -18.76 6.40 11.38
C GLY A 136 -20.02 5.74 11.95
N PHE A 137 -21.07 5.61 11.14
CA PHE A 137 -22.26 4.89 11.54
C PHE A 137 -21.98 3.40 11.79
N LEU A 138 -21.28 2.73 10.88
CA LEU A 138 -20.91 1.33 11.00
C LEU A 138 -19.96 1.07 12.18
N GLN A 139 -18.99 1.95 12.39
CA GLN A 139 -18.08 1.87 13.55
C GLN A 139 -18.85 1.98 14.87
N LYS A 140 -19.73 2.96 14.99
CA LYS A 140 -20.58 3.13 16.17
C LYS A 140 -21.48 1.94 16.43
N GLN A 141 -22.00 1.31 15.36
CA GLN A 141 -22.79 0.08 15.47
C GLN A 141 -21.94 -1.09 15.98
N ASN A 142 -20.71 -1.21 15.46
CA ASN A 142 -19.79 -2.27 15.87
C ASN A 142 -19.33 -2.08 17.33
N GLU A 143 -18.98 -0.89 17.74
CA GLU A 143 -18.65 -0.55 19.13
C GLU A 143 -19.78 -0.90 20.09
N ARG A 144 -21.02 -0.57 19.73
CA ARG A 144 -22.19 -0.95 20.54
C ARG A 144 -22.34 -2.46 20.67
N ARG A 145 -22.02 -3.23 19.61
CA ARG A 145 -22.04 -4.70 19.68
C ARG A 145 -20.95 -5.24 20.58
N LEU A 146 -19.72 -4.72 20.45
CA LEU A 146 -18.59 -5.12 21.28
C LEU A 146 -18.83 -4.80 22.76
N THR A 147 -19.32 -3.59 23.07
CA THR A 147 -19.66 -3.20 24.42
C THR A 147 -20.73 -4.13 25.05
N LYS A 148 -21.75 -4.52 24.27
CA LYS A 148 -22.75 -5.47 24.75
C LYS A 148 -22.15 -6.84 25.05
N LEU A 149 -21.21 -7.32 24.24
CA LEU A 149 -20.53 -8.59 24.47
C LEU A 149 -19.65 -8.54 25.72
N GLN A 150 -18.94 -7.43 25.95
CA GLN A 150 -18.07 -7.24 27.10
C GLN A 150 -18.86 -7.07 28.42
N THR A 151 -20.02 -6.42 28.36
CA THR A 151 -20.83 -6.17 29.55
C THR A 151 -21.76 -7.34 29.90
N GLY A 152 -21.78 -8.40 29.11
CA GLY A 152 -22.61 -9.59 29.37
C GLY A 152 -24.12 -9.33 29.43
N LYS A 153 -24.57 -8.15 29.03
CA LYS A 153 -26.01 -7.85 28.96
C LYS A 153 -26.59 -8.44 27.67
N LYS A 154 -27.41 -9.50 27.87
CA LYS A 154 -28.30 -10.03 26.83
C LYS A 154 -29.35 -9.00 26.48
#